data_fed4a43d5a68d3a94236c92bc96afb8b
#
_entry.id   fed4a43d5a68d3a94236c92bc96afb8b
#
_cell.length_a   1.000
_cell.length_b   1.000
_cell.length_c   1.000
_cell.angle_alpha   90.00
_cell.angle_beta   90.00
_cell.angle_gamma   90.00
#
_symmetry.space_group_name_H-M   'P 1'
#
loop_
_entity.id
_entity.type
_entity.pdbx_description
1 polymer ?
#
loop_
_entity_poly.entity_id
_entity_poly.type
_entity_poly.pdbx_seq_one_letter_code
_entity_poly.pdbx_strand_id
1 'polypeptide(L)'
;MSKRENIASDIITKLDAVTSPIEFKKITREPFEVEELSDAQFPAMFIQSGDETREVLSIGDTGAGTYRGTIDFLIVAFGKGTTTNIDTRNQIIEVVEETLDNDITRNGNAIDTQIIEASSDEGTIYPYGGVRITARVIYEFTRGSA
;
A
#
# COMPACT_ATOMS: atom_id res chain seq x y z
N MET A 1 16.03 3.08 11.30
CA MET A 1 15.19 2.19 10.47
C MET A 1 15.59 2.30 9.01
N SER A 2 15.44 1.23 8.27
CA SER A 2 15.74 1.24 6.85
C SER A 2 14.72 2.10 6.08
N LYS A 3 15.09 2.56 4.89
CA LYS A 3 14.15 3.29 4.03
C LYS A 3 12.96 2.42 3.65
N ARG A 4 13.18 1.11 3.45
CA ARG A 4 12.10 0.17 3.15
C ARG A 4 11.04 0.16 4.24
N GLU A 5 11.47 0.09 5.50
CA GLU A 5 10.56 0.10 6.63
C GLU A 5 9.87 1.45 6.78
N ASN A 6 10.60 2.53 6.54
CA ASN A 6 10.02 3.88 6.59
C ASN A 6 8.95 4.06 5.50
N ILE A 7 9.19 3.51 4.32
CA ILE A 7 8.21 3.55 3.22
C ILE A 7 6.94 2.79 3.59
N ALA A 8 7.09 1.57 4.11
CA ALA A 8 5.94 0.77 4.52
C ALA A 8 5.14 1.45 5.63
N SER A 9 5.84 2.00 6.61
CA SER A 9 5.20 2.72 7.73
C SER A 9 4.48 3.97 7.25
N ASP A 10 5.04 4.69 6.28
CA ASP A 10 4.41 5.89 5.73
C ASP A 10 3.10 5.56 5.01
N ILE A 11 3.09 4.47 4.23
CA ILE A 11 1.86 4.04 3.55
C ILE A 11 0.75 3.80 4.59
N ILE A 12 1.07 3.08 5.65
CA ILE A 12 0.11 2.79 6.72
C ILE A 12 -0.35 4.08 7.40
N THR A 13 0.57 4.96 7.75
CA THR A 13 0.26 6.22 8.42
C THR A 13 -0.65 7.10 7.58
N LYS A 14 -0.36 7.23 6.28
CA LYS A 14 -1.16 8.05 5.39
C LYS A 14 -2.58 7.49 5.22
N LEU A 15 -2.70 6.17 5.06
CA LEU A 15 -4.01 5.54 4.89
C LEU A 15 -4.82 5.54 6.20
N ASP A 16 -4.14 5.40 7.34
CA ASP A 16 -4.80 5.42 8.64
C ASP A 16 -5.34 6.82 8.99
N ALA A 17 -4.76 7.86 8.40
CA ALA A 17 -5.19 9.23 8.62
C ALA A 17 -6.45 9.61 7.83
N VAL A 18 -6.88 8.79 6.88
CA VAL A 18 -8.06 9.07 6.07
C VAL A 18 -9.33 8.87 6.89
N THR A 19 -10.20 9.89 6.89
CA THR A 19 -11.46 9.85 7.62
C THR A 19 -12.68 10.07 6.72
N SER A 20 -12.47 10.52 5.50
CA SER A 20 -13.55 10.84 4.56
C SER A 20 -13.04 10.63 3.12
N PRO A 21 -13.83 10.08 2.22
CA PRO A 21 -15.21 9.56 2.38
C PRO A 21 -15.27 8.19 3.09
N ILE A 22 -14.14 7.54 3.29
CA ILE A 22 -14.05 6.25 3.95
C ILE A 22 -13.00 6.34 5.06
N GLU A 23 -13.28 5.74 6.19
CA GLU A 23 -12.32 5.59 7.27
C GLU A 23 -12.01 4.11 7.45
N PHE A 24 -10.74 3.71 7.29
CA PHE A 24 -10.33 2.33 7.48
C PHE A 24 -10.27 2.01 8.97
N LYS A 25 -11.06 1.03 9.41
CA LYS A 25 -11.17 0.68 10.81
C LYS A 25 -10.08 -0.27 11.28
N LYS A 26 -9.44 -0.98 10.34
CA LYS A 26 -8.34 -1.88 10.64
C LYS A 26 -7.33 -1.83 9.50
N ILE A 27 -6.09 -1.50 9.83
CA ILE A 27 -4.97 -1.55 8.88
C ILE A 27 -3.86 -2.35 9.53
N THR A 28 -3.39 -3.40 8.86
CA THR A 28 -2.35 -4.28 9.41
C THR A 28 -1.36 -4.67 8.32
N ARG A 29 -0.19 -5.12 8.72
CA ARG A 29 0.82 -5.65 7.82
C ARG A 29 0.75 -7.16 7.68
N GLU A 30 -0.12 -7.81 8.45
CA GLU A 30 -0.31 -9.26 8.39
C GLU A 30 -1.65 -9.59 7.76
N PRO A 31 -1.69 -10.58 6.86
CA PRO A 31 -2.96 -11.04 6.27
C PRO A 31 -3.95 -11.51 7.33
N PHE A 32 -5.23 -11.34 7.05
CA PHE A 32 -6.31 -11.80 7.92
C PHE A 32 -7.42 -12.42 7.07
N GLU A 33 -8.26 -13.22 7.73
CA GLU A 33 -9.45 -13.78 7.11
C GLU A 33 -10.63 -12.83 7.37
N VAL A 34 -11.39 -12.50 6.32
CA VAL A 34 -12.51 -11.55 6.46
C VAL A 34 -13.59 -12.05 7.41
N GLU A 35 -13.78 -13.35 7.49
CA GLU A 35 -14.78 -13.98 8.35
C GLU A 35 -14.45 -13.82 9.84
N GLU A 36 -13.19 -13.57 10.17
CA GLU A 36 -12.74 -13.39 11.56
C GLU A 36 -12.98 -11.99 12.08
N LEU A 37 -13.31 -11.05 11.20
CA LEU A 37 -13.50 -9.65 11.58
C LEU A 37 -14.95 -9.39 11.99
N SER A 38 -15.13 -8.54 13.01
CA SER A 38 -16.44 -8.03 13.37
C SER A 38 -16.88 -6.94 12.39
N ASP A 39 -18.17 -6.64 12.34
CA ASP A 39 -18.69 -5.60 11.45
C ASP A 39 -18.07 -4.23 11.72
N ALA A 40 -17.70 -3.96 12.97
CA ALA A 40 -17.09 -2.69 13.36
C ALA A 40 -15.65 -2.52 12.84
N GLN A 41 -15.03 -3.58 12.33
CA GLN A 41 -13.66 -3.54 11.83
C GLN A 41 -13.57 -3.26 10.32
N PHE A 42 -14.70 -3.14 9.64
CA PHE A 42 -14.73 -2.79 8.22
C PHE A 42 -14.93 -1.28 8.01
N PRO A 43 -14.36 -0.69 6.97
CA PRO A 43 -13.42 -1.29 6.00
C PRO A 43 -12.08 -1.67 6.64
N ALA A 44 -11.55 -2.81 6.22
CA ALA A 44 -10.30 -3.35 6.75
C ALA A 44 -9.30 -3.55 5.62
N MET A 45 -8.02 -3.50 5.95
CA MET A 45 -6.96 -3.53 4.96
C MET A 45 -5.73 -4.23 5.52
N PHE A 46 -5.01 -4.96 4.68
CA PHE A 46 -3.65 -5.35 5.02
C PHE A 46 -2.70 -4.97 3.87
N ILE A 47 -1.45 -4.72 4.24
CA ILE A 47 -0.42 -4.24 3.32
C ILE A 47 0.78 -5.17 3.44
N GLN A 48 1.19 -5.76 2.32
CA GLN A 48 2.34 -6.66 2.27
C GLN A 48 3.41 -6.09 1.36
N SER A 49 4.67 -6.25 1.75
CA SER A 49 5.80 -5.98 0.86
C SER A 49 5.92 -7.14 -0.11
N GLY A 50 5.94 -6.83 -1.40
CA GLY A 50 6.15 -7.80 -2.45
C GLY A 50 7.61 -7.89 -2.87
N ASP A 51 7.81 -8.22 -4.12
CA ASP A 51 9.14 -8.36 -4.70
C ASP A 51 9.82 -7.00 -4.82
N GLU A 52 11.13 -7.02 -4.66
CA GLU A 52 11.96 -5.85 -4.85
C GLU A 52 13.08 -6.17 -5.84
N THR A 53 13.30 -5.29 -6.81
CA THR A 53 14.44 -5.35 -7.71
C THR A 53 15.37 -4.19 -7.38
N ARG A 54 16.66 -4.38 -7.62
CA ARG A 54 17.66 -3.37 -7.32
C ARG A 54 18.57 -3.15 -8.51
N GLU A 55 18.91 -1.88 -8.73
CA GLU A 55 19.75 -1.46 -9.84
C GLU A 55 20.91 -0.62 -9.28
N VAL A 56 22.12 -0.89 -9.74
CA VAL A 56 23.28 -0.11 -9.39
C VAL A 56 23.29 1.17 -10.21
N LEU A 57 23.24 2.32 -9.56
CA LEU A 57 23.29 3.61 -10.24
C LEU A 57 24.72 4.16 -10.30
N SER A 58 25.50 3.95 -9.23
CA SER A 58 26.90 4.40 -9.19
C SER A 58 27.72 3.48 -8.31
N ILE A 59 29.03 3.44 -8.60
CA ILE A 59 30.01 2.71 -7.81
C ILE A 59 30.89 3.76 -7.16
N GLY A 60 30.86 3.83 -5.82
CA GLY A 60 31.65 4.80 -5.09
C GLY A 60 33.12 4.41 -5.06
N ASP A 61 34.00 5.41 -4.89
CA ASP A 61 35.45 5.22 -4.83
C ASP A 61 35.87 4.37 -3.61
N THR A 62 35.05 4.36 -2.57
CA THR A 62 35.35 3.66 -1.31
C THR A 62 34.49 2.39 -1.16
N GLY A 63 33.84 1.93 -2.23
CA GLY A 63 32.94 0.79 -2.18
C GLY A 63 31.51 1.15 -1.78
N ALA A 64 31.26 2.40 -1.41
CA ALA A 64 29.91 2.88 -1.19
C ALA A 64 29.35 3.35 -2.53
N GLY A 65 28.25 2.77 -2.96
CA GLY A 65 27.59 3.16 -4.20
C GLY A 65 26.14 3.51 -3.94
N THR A 66 25.48 4.05 -4.96
CA THR A 66 24.05 4.35 -4.91
C THR A 66 23.28 3.30 -5.69
N TYR A 67 22.27 2.76 -5.07
CA TYR A 67 21.38 1.78 -5.67
C TYR A 67 19.99 2.37 -5.78
N ARG A 68 19.25 1.91 -6.79
CA ARG A 68 17.82 2.19 -6.89
C ARG A 68 17.07 0.90 -6.61
N GLY A 69 16.15 0.96 -5.65
CA GLY A 69 15.25 -0.13 -5.35
C GLY A 69 13.86 0.15 -5.91
N THR A 70 13.25 -0.87 -6.49
CA THR A 70 11.84 -0.81 -6.93
C THR A 70 11.11 -1.91 -6.18
N ILE A 71 10.23 -1.52 -5.27
CA ILE A 71 9.50 -2.46 -4.41
C ILE A 71 8.01 -2.33 -4.66
N ASP A 72 7.33 -3.46 -4.81
CA ASP A 72 5.88 -3.49 -4.96
C ASP A 72 5.24 -3.78 -3.61
N PHE A 73 4.26 -2.96 -3.25
CA PHE A 73 3.43 -3.19 -2.08
C PHE A 73 2.05 -3.64 -2.53
N LEU A 74 1.59 -4.74 -1.95
CA LEU A 74 0.26 -5.25 -2.20
C LEU A 74 -0.67 -4.75 -1.10
N ILE A 75 -1.69 -4.01 -1.51
CA ILE A 75 -2.71 -3.47 -0.60
C ILE A 75 -3.99 -4.21 -0.89
N VAL A 76 -4.47 -4.97 0.10
CA VAL A 76 -5.72 -5.72 -0.01
C VAL A 76 -6.69 -5.15 1.00
N ALA A 77 -7.83 -4.68 0.52
CA ALA A 77 -8.83 -4.02 1.36
C ALA A 77 -10.19 -4.67 1.16
N PHE A 78 -10.98 -4.67 2.24
CA PHE A 78 -12.32 -5.26 2.23
C PHE A 78 -13.32 -4.29 2.84
N GLY A 79 -14.46 -4.12 2.15
CA GLY A 79 -15.63 -3.49 2.72
C GLY A 79 -16.72 -4.54 2.93
N LYS A 80 -17.68 -4.24 3.77
CA LYS A 80 -18.84 -5.11 4.00
C LYS A 80 -20.11 -4.30 3.81
N GLY A 81 -21.01 -4.81 2.98
CA GLY A 81 -22.29 -4.15 2.75
C GLY A 81 -23.20 -5.03 1.91
N THR A 82 -24.47 -4.69 1.88
CA THR A 82 -25.48 -5.51 1.21
C THR A 82 -25.93 -4.94 -0.13
N THR A 83 -25.83 -3.63 -0.34
CA THR A 83 -26.38 -3.01 -1.55
C THR A 83 -25.39 -2.12 -2.29
N THR A 84 -24.24 -1.79 -1.69
CA THR A 84 -23.30 -0.80 -2.23
C THR A 84 -21.86 -1.32 -2.34
N ASN A 85 -21.70 -2.65 -2.45
CA ASN A 85 -20.37 -3.25 -2.51
C ASN A 85 -19.53 -2.73 -3.68
N ILE A 86 -20.15 -2.52 -4.85
CA ILE A 86 -19.45 -2.01 -6.02
C ILE A 86 -18.95 -0.60 -5.76
N ASP A 87 -19.80 0.26 -5.23
CA ASP A 87 -19.44 1.64 -4.91
C ASP A 87 -18.35 1.68 -3.84
N THR A 88 -18.46 0.83 -2.83
CA THR A 88 -17.45 0.75 -1.77
C THR A 88 -16.09 0.34 -2.31
N ARG A 89 -16.05 -0.65 -3.21
CA ARG A 89 -14.81 -1.07 -3.85
C ARG A 89 -14.17 0.07 -4.64
N ASN A 90 -14.96 0.77 -5.44
CA ASN A 90 -14.47 1.89 -6.22
C ASN A 90 -14.00 3.03 -5.32
N GLN A 91 -14.71 3.31 -4.25
CA GLN A 91 -14.30 4.32 -3.29
C GLN A 91 -12.97 3.98 -2.61
N ILE A 92 -12.77 2.72 -2.25
CA ILE A 92 -11.51 2.27 -1.67
C ILE A 92 -10.36 2.51 -2.64
N ILE A 93 -10.53 2.13 -3.90
CA ILE A 93 -9.51 2.33 -4.92
C ILE A 93 -9.19 3.83 -5.07
N GLU A 94 -10.21 4.66 -5.20
CA GLU A 94 -10.03 6.10 -5.35
C GLU A 94 -9.30 6.71 -4.15
N VAL A 95 -9.71 6.34 -2.95
CA VAL A 95 -9.12 6.87 -1.72
C VAL A 95 -7.65 6.45 -1.61
N VAL A 96 -7.33 5.21 -1.91
CA VAL A 96 -5.95 4.73 -1.84
C VAL A 96 -5.08 5.44 -2.87
N GLU A 97 -5.55 5.53 -4.11
CA GLU A 97 -4.81 6.24 -5.16
C GLU A 97 -4.57 7.70 -4.80
N GLU A 98 -5.62 8.40 -4.39
CA GLU A 98 -5.53 9.81 -4.05
C GLU A 98 -4.60 10.04 -2.86
N THR A 99 -4.70 9.21 -1.83
CA THR A 99 -3.87 9.33 -0.64
C THR A 99 -2.39 9.11 -0.95
N LEU A 100 -2.07 8.10 -1.74
CA LEU A 100 -0.68 7.81 -2.07
C LEU A 100 -0.12 8.80 -3.09
N ASP A 101 -0.95 9.31 -4.00
CA ASP A 101 -0.52 10.30 -4.99
C ASP A 101 -0.28 11.68 -4.40
N ASN A 102 -0.86 11.98 -3.24
CA ASN A 102 -0.64 13.26 -2.56
C ASN A 102 0.80 13.44 -2.07
N ASP A 103 1.50 12.35 -1.82
CA ASP A 103 2.91 12.39 -1.47
C ASP A 103 3.61 11.18 -2.10
N ILE A 104 4.14 11.36 -3.29
CA ILE A 104 4.81 10.28 -4.01
C ILE A 104 6.17 9.94 -3.41
N THR A 105 6.69 10.79 -2.52
CA THR A 105 8.02 10.60 -1.92
C THR A 105 8.01 9.79 -0.63
N ARG A 106 6.86 9.35 -0.16
CA ARG A 106 6.75 8.61 1.09
C ARG A 106 7.48 9.31 2.24
N ASN A 107 7.13 10.59 2.42
CA ASN A 107 7.73 11.46 3.44
C ASN A 107 9.25 11.60 3.26
N GLY A 108 9.69 11.70 2.00
CA GLY A 108 11.10 11.90 1.66
C GLY A 108 11.94 10.62 1.60
N ASN A 109 11.33 9.44 1.75
CA ASN A 109 12.05 8.17 1.72
C ASN A 109 12.09 7.53 0.34
N ALA A 110 11.35 8.06 -0.62
CA ALA A 110 11.24 7.50 -1.97
C ALA A 110 11.31 8.60 -3.02
N ILE A 111 11.56 8.20 -4.25
CA ILE A 111 11.57 9.10 -5.41
C ILE A 111 10.18 9.20 -5.99
N ASP A 112 9.44 8.08 -6.08
CA ASP A 112 8.15 8.03 -6.73
C ASP A 112 7.33 6.86 -6.19
N THR A 113 6.02 7.02 -6.25
CA THR A 113 5.05 5.98 -5.93
C THR A 113 4.04 5.92 -7.05
N GLN A 114 3.82 4.74 -7.62
CA GLN A 114 2.92 4.53 -8.74
C GLN A 114 1.93 3.43 -8.43
N ILE A 115 0.65 3.69 -8.69
CA ILE A 115 -0.36 2.63 -8.62
C ILE A 115 -0.36 1.94 -9.98
N ILE A 116 0.14 0.72 -10.02
CA ILE A 116 0.31 0.00 -11.28
C ILE A 116 -0.80 -0.99 -11.59
N GLU A 117 -1.59 -1.35 -10.59
CA GLU A 117 -2.71 -2.28 -10.76
C GLU A 117 -3.75 -2.05 -9.68
N ALA A 118 -5.01 -2.11 -10.06
CA ALA A 118 -6.12 -2.09 -9.14
C ALA A 118 -7.19 -3.04 -9.67
N SER A 119 -7.63 -3.99 -8.86
CA SER A 119 -8.65 -4.95 -9.24
C SER A 119 -9.65 -5.15 -8.12
N SER A 120 -10.85 -5.58 -8.47
CA SER A 120 -11.88 -5.90 -7.50
C SER A 120 -12.31 -7.36 -7.64
N ASP A 121 -12.95 -7.88 -6.62
CA ASP A 121 -13.35 -9.29 -6.57
C ASP A 121 -14.61 -9.61 -7.39
N GLU A 122 -15.26 -8.60 -7.93
CA GLU A 122 -16.49 -8.75 -8.74
C GLU A 122 -17.64 -9.44 -8.00
N GLY A 123 -17.65 -9.36 -6.67
CA GLY A 123 -18.72 -9.93 -5.86
C GLY A 123 -18.53 -11.39 -5.47
N THR A 124 -17.36 -11.96 -5.73
CA THR A 124 -17.08 -13.39 -5.47
C THR A 124 -17.20 -13.75 -3.99
N ILE A 125 -16.92 -12.80 -3.09
CA ILE A 125 -16.92 -13.03 -1.65
C ILE A 125 -18.03 -12.27 -0.92
N TYR A 126 -19.16 -12.03 -1.63
CA TYR A 126 -20.33 -11.39 -1.03
C TYR A 126 -20.65 -12.01 0.36
N PRO A 127 -20.98 -11.22 1.39
CA PRO A 127 -21.29 -9.77 1.38
C PRO A 127 -20.08 -8.84 1.49
N TYR A 128 -18.88 -9.33 1.30
CA TYR A 128 -17.66 -8.54 1.36
C TYR A 128 -17.29 -8.04 -0.02
N GLY A 129 -16.83 -6.80 -0.10
CA GLY A 129 -16.28 -6.26 -1.34
C GLY A 129 -14.77 -6.11 -1.19
N GLY A 130 -14.01 -6.91 -1.95
CA GLY A 130 -12.55 -6.90 -1.87
C GLY A 130 -11.92 -6.16 -3.03
N VAL A 131 -10.82 -5.46 -2.76
CA VAL A 131 -9.98 -4.84 -3.78
C VAL A 131 -8.53 -5.19 -3.52
N ARG A 132 -7.77 -5.24 -4.61
CA ARG A 132 -6.34 -5.50 -4.58
C ARG A 132 -5.65 -4.40 -5.38
N ILE A 133 -4.74 -3.71 -4.72
CA ILE A 133 -4.01 -2.60 -5.33
C ILE A 133 -2.53 -2.87 -5.20
N THR A 134 -1.81 -2.72 -6.31
CA THR A 134 -0.35 -2.84 -6.28
C THR A 134 0.25 -1.45 -6.43
N ALA A 135 1.00 -1.03 -5.42
CA ALA A 135 1.70 0.24 -5.41
C ALA A 135 3.20 -0.03 -5.58
N ARG A 136 3.77 0.52 -6.63
CA ARG A 136 5.19 0.41 -6.91
C ARG A 136 5.91 1.64 -6.39
N VAL A 137 6.87 1.43 -5.49
CA VAL A 137 7.66 2.51 -4.90
C VAL A 137 9.10 2.41 -5.38
N ILE A 138 9.61 3.52 -5.87
CA ILE A 138 10.98 3.62 -6.34
C ILE A 138 11.75 4.48 -5.34
N TYR A 139 12.87 3.97 -4.83
CA TYR A 139 13.68 4.71 -3.88
C TYR A 139 15.17 4.50 -4.17
N GLU A 140 15.99 5.40 -3.63
CA GLU A 140 17.44 5.30 -3.75
C GLU A 140 18.05 5.16 -2.36
N PHE A 141 19.11 4.39 -2.27
CA PHE A 141 19.82 4.20 -1.02
C PHE A 141 21.31 4.00 -1.27
N THR A 142 22.11 4.35 -0.28
CA THR A 142 23.54 4.06 -0.29
C THR A 142 23.73 2.59 0.07
N ARG A 143 24.68 1.95 -0.59
CA ARG A 143 25.00 0.54 -0.34
C ARG A 143 25.16 0.28 1.16
N GLY A 144 24.42 -0.72 1.64
CA GLY A 144 24.45 -1.11 3.06
C GLY A 144 23.47 -0.37 3.95
N SER A 145 22.66 0.56 3.40
CA SER A 145 21.72 1.35 4.20
C SER A 145 20.28 1.31 3.67
N ALA A 146 19.93 0.23 3.01
CA ALA A 146 18.57 0.08 2.43
C ALA A 146 17.45 0.08 3.46
#